data_64b8a8bcdc718aecb9057b47986dc6a9
#
_entry.id   64b8a8bcdc718aecb9057b47986dc6a9
#
_cell.length_a   1.000
_cell.length_b   1.000
_cell.length_c   1.000
_cell.angle_alpha   90.00
_cell.angle_beta   90.00
_cell.angle_gamma   90.00
#
_symmetry.space_group_name_H-M   'P 1'
#
loop_
_entity.id
_entity.type
_entity.pdbx_description
1 polymer ?
#
loop_
_entity_poly.entity_id
_entity_poly.type
_entity_poly.pdbx_seq_one_letter_code
_entity_poly.pdbx_strand_id
1 'polypeptide(L)'
;MKFGTYHTYQVPPWTTTERVMADELERVHLAENLGFDSVWVPEQHFFDYCACPDALTMVTYLLGQTTKVRVGAAVVNLTLTHPLRFAERAALLDHLGRGRVDLCIGRGYQWPQNVAFEVEEATTKARFTESLDIVLGAWAGDPKSYDGKYFRFPSVQTWPRPVRRPDEILLMSVGGTTPLEETIERGVPLALSSPFAPVEATAQAFSRYVDLLKASDHDVDAFLDRAIILLYTLLAPSSDEARTIAKGPYEWHMARLAALSVPPGPGHAWSSLASYGPPPEIPDADYAQATETNLLFDDPNGFSQKIDVL
;
A
#
# COMPACT_ATOMS: atom_id res chain seq x y z
N MET A 1 5.17 5.54 -19.22
CA MET A 1 4.39 5.04 -18.06
C MET A 1 4.88 3.64 -17.70
N LYS A 2 4.91 3.27 -16.43
CA LYS A 2 5.27 1.93 -15.93
C LYS A 2 4.02 1.28 -15.35
N PHE A 3 3.91 -0.03 -15.46
CA PHE A 3 2.77 -0.79 -14.96
C PHE A 3 3.20 -1.82 -13.93
N GLY A 4 2.45 -1.93 -12.85
CA GLY A 4 2.64 -2.95 -11.82
C GLY A 4 1.35 -3.68 -11.50
N THR A 5 1.46 -4.81 -10.81
CA THR A 5 0.33 -5.57 -10.27
C THR A 5 0.33 -5.52 -8.75
N TYR A 6 -0.86 -5.42 -8.15
CA TYR A 6 -1.04 -5.44 -6.70
C TYR A 6 -1.73 -6.74 -6.27
N HIS A 7 -1.05 -7.53 -5.46
CA HIS A 7 -1.44 -8.87 -5.06
C HIS A 7 -2.03 -8.82 -3.65
N THR A 8 -3.34 -8.97 -3.52
CA THR A 8 -4.07 -8.68 -2.28
C THR A 8 -4.12 -9.83 -1.28
N TYR A 9 -3.80 -11.05 -1.68
CA TYR A 9 -3.83 -12.25 -0.83
C TYR A 9 -5.16 -12.44 -0.07
N GLN A 10 -6.26 -12.07 -0.70
CA GLN A 10 -7.61 -12.19 -0.13
C GLN A 10 -8.06 -13.64 -0.06
N VAL A 11 -8.68 -14.04 1.06
CA VAL A 11 -9.15 -15.42 1.31
C VAL A 11 -10.67 -15.43 1.49
N PRO A 12 -11.44 -15.20 0.41
CA PRO A 12 -12.89 -15.29 0.49
C PRO A 12 -13.37 -16.73 0.79
N PRO A 13 -14.65 -16.93 1.23
CA PRO A 13 -15.13 -18.21 1.72
C PRO A 13 -15.09 -19.38 0.73
N TRP A 14 -14.93 -19.11 -0.55
CA TRP A 14 -14.86 -20.10 -1.64
C TRP A 14 -13.45 -20.54 -1.99
N THR A 15 -12.44 -20.17 -1.20
CA THR A 15 -11.03 -20.57 -1.40
C THR A 15 -10.35 -20.86 -0.07
N THR A 16 -9.07 -21.24 -0.10
CA THR A 16 -8.23 -21.47 1.09
C THR A 16 -6.97 -20.61 1.02
N THR A 17 -6.34 -20.40 2.18
CA THR A 17 -5.07 -19.65 2.26
C THR A 17 -3.99 -20.28 1.38
N GLU A 18 -3.86 -21.63 1.40
CA GLU A 18 -2.87 -22.36 0.60
C GLU A 18 -3.10 -22.13 -0.89
N ARG A 19 -4.37 -22.15 -1.33
CA ARG A 19 -4.72 -21.91 -2.74
C ARG A 19 -4.39 -20.46 -3.14
N VAL A 20 -4.76 -19.48 -2.31
CA VAL A 20 -4.45 -18.07 -2.55
C VAL A 20 -2.95 -17.84 -2.65
N MET A 21 -2.15 -18.42 -1.72
CA MET A 21 -0.69 -18.29 -1.77
C MET A 21 -0.09 -18.85 -3.07
N ALA A 22 -0.59 -19.99 -3.54
CA ALA A 22 -0.12 -20.61 -4.79
C ALA A 22 -0.53 -19.73 -6.01
N ASP A 23 -1.80 -19.35 -6.08
CA ASP A 23 -2.34 -18.57 -7.20
C ASP A 23 -1.66 -17.20 -7.31
N GLU A 24 -1.43 -16.50 -6.18
CA GLU A 24 -0.76 -15.20 -6.20
C GLU A 24 0.72 -15.33 -6.61
N LEU A 25 1.42 -16.40 -6.23
CA LEU A 25 2.77 -16.64 -6.71
C LEU A 25 2.80 -16.91 -8.22
N GLU A 26 1.85 -17.68 -8.75
CA GLU A 26 1.71 -17.90 -10.20
C GLU A 26 1.46 -16.58 -10.93
N ARG A 27 0.60 -15.69 -10.37
CA ARG A 27 0.34 -14.34 -10.93
C ARG A 27 1.57 -13.44 -10.89
N VAL A 28 2.39 -13.51 -9.84
CA VAL A 28 3.68 -12.78 -9.76
C VAL A 28 4.61 -13.23 -10.87
N HIS A 29 4.78 -14.54 -11.08
CA HIS A 29 5.60 -15.07 -12.17
C HIS A 29 5.04 -14.69 -13.54
N LEU A 30 3.71 -14.70 -13.69
CA LEU A 30 3.07 -14.27 -14.93
C LEU A 30 3.33 -12.79 -15.21
N ALA A 31 3.19 -11.93 -14.19
CA ALA A 31 3.50 -10.50 -14.33
C ALA A 31 4.95 -10.27 -14.76
N GLU A 32 5.92 -10.95 -14.13
CA GLU A 32 7.32 -10.86 -14.55
C GLU A 32 7.54 -11.32 -16.01
N ASN A 33 6.91 -12.44 -16.41
CA ASN A 33 7.02 -13.00 -17.75
C ASN A 33 6.36 -12.11 -18.83
N LEU A 34 5.28 -11.42 -18.47
CA LEU A 34 4.59 -10.47 -19.35
C LEU A 34 5.30 -9.11 -19.43
N GLY A 35 6.30 -8.87 -18.60
CA GLY A 35 7.10 -7.64 -18.63
C GLY A 35 6.52 -6.49 -17.84
N PHE A 36 5.68 -6.75 -16.83
CA PHE A 36 5.29 -5.72 -15.85
C PHE A 36 6.53 -5.21 -15.12
N ASP A 37 6.53 -3.92 -14.79
CA ASP A 37 7.67 -3.25 -14.14
C ASP A 37 7.78 -3.61 -12.65
N SER A 38 6.64 -3.85 -11.98
CA SER A 38 6.60 -4.10 -10.53
C SER A 38 5.46 -5.00 -10.08
N VAL A 39 5.68 -5.68 -8.96
CA VAL A 39 4.66 -6.41 -8.20
C VAL A 39 4.61 -5.88 -6.77
N TRP A 40 3.42 -5.76 -6.20
CA TRP A 40 3.19 -5.12 -4.90
C TRP A 40 2.38 -6.00 -3.98
N VAL A 41 2.70 -5.97 -2.68
CA VAL A 41 1.99 -6.73 -1.65
C VAL A 41 1.52 -5.82 -0.51
N PRO A 42 0.37 -6.10 0.12
CA PRO A 42 -0.12 -5.38 1.29
C PRO A 42 0.52 -5.85 2.60
N GLU A 43 0.20 -5.13 3.68
CA GLU A 43 0.32 -5.61 5.05
C GLU A 43 -1.01 -5.43 5.75
N GLN A 44 -1.63 -6.54 6.15
CA GLN A 44 -2.93 -6.57 6.80
C GLN A 44 -2.95 -7.65 7.88
N HIS A 45 -3.65 -7.40 8.96
CA HIS A 45 -3.63 -8.29 10.13
C HIS A 45 -5.02 -8.80 10.51
N PHE A 46 -5.08 -10.05 10.99
CA PHE A 46 -6.20 -10.67 11.72
C PHE A 46 -7.46 -11.04 10.93
N PHE A 47 -7.51 -10.86 9.62
CA PHE A 47 -8.72 -11.11 8.83
C PHE A 47 -8.46 -11.90 7.54
N ASP A 48 -9.53 -12.52 7.05
CA ASP A 48 -9.63 -13.16 5.73
C ASP A 48 -9.50 -12.17 4.54
N TYR A 49 -9.62 -10.88 4.84
CA TYR A 49 -9.39 -9.82 3.85
C TYR A 49 -7.99 -9.88 3.22
N CYS A 50 -6.98 -10.32 3.97
CA CYS A 50 -5.63 -10.48 3.44
C CYS A 50 -4.80 -11.44 4.30
N ALA A 51 -4.23 -12.46 3.69
CA ALA A 51 -3.33 -13.42 4.35
C ALA A 51 -1.84 -12.99 4.32
N CYS A 52 -1.56 -11.68 4.28
CA CYS A 52 -0.18 -11.14 4.30
C CYS A 52 0.03 -10.24 5.53
N PRO A 53 0.35 -10.82 6.70
CA PRO A 53 0.52 -10.05 7.93
C PRO A 53 1.92 -9.41 8.08
N ASP A 54 2.86 -9.70 7.21
CA ASP A 54 4.21 -9.13 7.20
C ASP A 54 4.67 -8.90 5.76
N ALA A 55 4.49 -7.67 5.28
CA ALA A 55 4.84 -7.30 3.92
C ALA A 55 6.34 -7.47 3.63
N LEU A 56 7.23 -7.19 4.60
CA LEU A 56 8.68 -7.33 4.37
C LEU A 56 9.10 -8.80 4.25
N THR A 57 8.45 -9.71 4.97
CA THR A 57 8.65 -11.16 4.78
C THR A 57 8.21 -11.60 3.39
N MET A 58 7.04 -11.14 2.93
CA MET A 58 6.53 -11.46 1.60
C MET A 58 7.44 -10.87 0.51
N VAL A 59 7.86 -9.62 0.62
CA VAL A 59 8.84 -8.99 -0.30
C VAL A 59 10.12 -9.81 -0.36
N THR A 60 10.65 -10.28 0.79
CA THR A 60 11.86 -11.11 0.83
C THR A 60 11.66 -12.41 0.04
N TYR A 61 10.52 -13.07 0.25
CA TYR A 61 10.19 -14.31 -0.47
C TYR A 61 10.08 -14.07 -1.98
N LEU A 62 9.34 -13.06 -2.41
CA LEU A 62 9.16 -12.76 -3.83
C LEU A 62 10.44 -12.29 -4.52
N LEU A 63 11.34 -11.59 -3.84
CA LEU A 63 12.67 -11.27 -4.38
C LEU A 63 13.48 -12.52 -4.70
N GLY A 64 13.32 -13.59 -3.89
CA GLY A 64 13.93 -14.88 -4.14
C GLY A 64 13.26 -15.69 -5.26
N GLN A 65 12.01 -15.39 -5.60
CA GLN A 65 11.22 -16.04 -6.64
C GLN A 65 11.28 -15.34 -7.99
N THR A 66 11.78 -14.11 -8.05
CA THR A 66 11.82 -13.25 -9.25
C THR A 66 13.22 -12.75 -9.54
N THR A 67 13.47 -12.36 -10.79
CA THR A 67 14.83 -11.96 -11.23
C THR A 67 14.88 -10.56 -11.85
N LYS A 68 13.77 -10.04 -12.38
CA LYS A 68 13.70 -8.80 -13.15
C LYS A 68 12.73 -7.78 -12.53
N VAL A 69 11.51 -8.21 -12.22
CA VAL A 69 10.45 -7.34 -11.73
C VAL A 69 10.84 -6.70 -10.39
N ARG A 70 10.46 -5.45 -10.19
CA ARG A 70 10.59 -4.78 -8.89
C ARG A 70 9.56 -5.36 -7.93
N VAL A 71 9.91 -5.48 -6.67
CA VAL A 71 9.03 -6.04 -5.64
C VAL A 71 8.80 -4.99 -4.56
N GLY A 72 7.56 -4.62 -4.37
CA GLY A 72 7.17 -3.57 -3.45
C GLY A 72 6.20 -4.01 -2.36
N ALA A 73 6.17 -3.28 -1.28
CA ALA A 73 5.12 -3.32 -0.27
C ALA A 73 4.30 -2.02 -0.32
N ALA A 74 2.96 -2.14 -0.29
CA ALA A 74 2.07 -1.00 -0.21
C ALA A 74 0.80 -1.33 0.59
N VAL A 75 0.77 -1.00 1.88
CA VAL A 75 1.80 -0.25 2.62
C VAL A 75 2.45 -1.14 3.68
N VAL A 76 3.63 -0.75 4.18
CA VAL A 76 4.12 -1.20 5.47
C VAL A 76 3.56 -0.27 6.54
N ASN A 77 2.91 -0.84 7.55
CA ASN A 77 2.31 -0.05 8.65
C ASN A 77 3.37 0.37 9.65
N LEU A 78 3.98 1.54 9.41
CA LEU A 78 5.12 2.01 10.21
C LEU A 78 4.76 2.30 11.68
N THR A 79 3.47 2.48 12.00
CA THR A 79 2.98 2.66 13.36
C THR A 79 2.95 1.38 14.20
N LEU A 80 2.93 0.21 13.54
CA LEU A 80 2.80 -1.10 14.19
C LEU A 80 4.15 -1.79 14.43
N THR A 81 5.24 -1.19 14.00
CA THR A 81 6.59 -1.74 14.16
C THR A 81 7.52 -0.75 14.84
N HIS A 82 8.59 -1.26 15.47
CA HIS A 82 9.63 -0.38 15.98
C HIS A 82 10.46 0.21 14.83
N PRO A 83 10.62 1.54 14.72
CA PRO A 83 11.23 2.19 13.55
C PRO A 83 12.68 1.77 13.29
N LEU A 84 13.50 1.53 14.33
CA LEU A 84 14.85 0.98 14.15
C LEU A 84 14.82 -0.42 13.53
N ARG A 85 13.87 -1.26 13.96
CA ARG A 85 13.71 -2.59 13.39
C ARG A 85 13.29 -2.53 11.92
N PHE A 86 12.40 -1.60 11.57
CA PHE A 86 12.06 -1.35 10.18
C PHE A 86 13.27 -0.85 9.37
N ALA A 87 14.01 0.13 9.90
CA ALA A 87 15.19 0.70 9.23
C ALA A 87 16.24 -0.37 8.89
N GLU A 88 16.55 -1.29 9.81
CA GLU A 88 17.48 -2.39 9.56
C GLU A 88 16.94 -3.40 8.52
N ARG A 89 15.68 -3.79 8.65
CA ARG A 89 15.04 -4.74 7.70
C ARG A 89 14.96 -4.15 6.28
N ALA A 90 14.56 -2.90 6.15
CA ALA A 90 14.45 -2.21 4.87
C ALA A 90 15.84 -2.04 4.21
N ALA A 91 16.86 -1.69 4.98
CA ALA A 91 18.24 -1.62 4.49
C ALA A 91 18.76 -3.00 4.05
N LEU A 92 18.48 -4.07 4.82
CA LEU A 92 18.84 -5.43 4.43
C LEU A 92 18.14 -5.85 3.14
N LEU A 93 16.86 -5.52 2.99
CA LEU A 93 16.09 -5.78 1.76
C LEU A 93 16.67 -5.04 0.55
N ASP A 94 17.15 -3.82 0.73
CA ASP A 94 17.80 -3.05 -0.35
C ASP A 94 19.05 -3.77 -0.88
N HIS A 95 19.89 -4.33 0.02
CA HIS A 95 21.02 -5.17 -0.37
C HIS A 95 20.58 -6.46 -1.09
N LEU A 96 19.62 -7.20 -0.50
CA LEU A 96 19.14 -8.47 -1.06
C LEU A 96 18.43 -8.28 -2.40
N GLY A 97 17.65 -7.21 -2.51
CA GLY A 97 16.86 -6.88 -3.69
C GLY A 97 17.68 -6.30 -4.85
N ARG A 98 18.94 -5.92 -4.63
CA ARG A 98 19.84 -5.35 -5.67
C ARG A 98 19.16 -4.22 -6.44
N GLY A 99 18.54 -3.27 -5.74
CA GLY A 99 17.86 -2.13 -6.32
C GLY A 99 16.42 -2.39 -6.78
N ARG A 100 15.85 -3.59 -6.62
CA ARG A 100 14.47 -3.95 -7.02
C ARG A 100 13.42 -3.78 -5.93
N VAL A 101 13.77 -3.25 -4.76
CA VAL A 101 12.84 -3.08 -3.62
C VAL A 101 12.21 -1.71 -3.63
N ASP A 102 10.90 -1.65 -3.38
CA ASP A 102 10.13 -0.43 -3.16
C ASP A 102 9.25 -0.60 -1.92
N LEU A 103 9.34 0.31 -0.96
CA LEU A 103 8.60 0.23 0.29
C LEU A 103 7.71 1.46 0.46
N CYS A 104 6.43 1.31 0.18
CA CYS A 104 5.45 2.31 0.52
C CYS A 104 5.11 2.21 2.00
N ILE A 105 5.33 3.30 2.73
CA ILE A 105 5.04 3.39 4.17
C ILE A 105 3.72 4.12 4.41
N GLY A 106 3.00 3.70 5.43
CA GLY A 106 1.74 4.30 5.81
C GLY A 106 1.48 4.22 7.32
N ARG A 107 0.45 4.95 7.77
CA ARG A 107 0.03 4.96 9.18
C ARG A 107 -0.74 3.71 9.59
N GLY A 108 -1.32 3.01 8.59
CA GLY A 108 -2.43 2.12 8.86
C GLY A 108 -3.70 2.89 9.22
N TYR A 109 -4.86 2.32 8.93
CA TYR A 109 -6.16 2.94 9.21
C TYR A 109 -7.18 1.94 9.77
N GLN A 110 -6.82 0.66 9.79
CA GLN A 110 -7.72 -0.39 10.22
C GLN A 110 -7.74 -0.49 11.74
N TRP A 111 -8.89 -0.26 12.32
CA TRP A 111 -9.08 -0.25 13.77
C TRP A 111 -8.69 -1.57 14.45
N PRO A 112 -8.90 -2.78 13.86
CA PRO A 112 -8.58 -4.02 14.57
C PRO A 112 -7.09 -4.21 14.81
N GLN A 113 -6.26 -3.83 13.84
CA GLN A 113 -4.81 -3.91 14.01
C GLN A 113 -4.32 -2.90 15.04
N ASN A 114 -4.86 -1.67 15.03
CA ASN A 114 -4.51 -0.66 16.02
C ASN A 114 -4.84 -1.14 17.44
N VAL A 115 -6.03 -1.71 17.61
CA VAL A 115 -6.48 -2.25 18.89
C VAL A 115 -5.62 -3.44 19.34
N ALA A 116 -5.36 -4.41 18.46
CA ALA A 116 -4.61 -5.62 18.80
C ALA A 116 -3.12 -5.35 19.08
N PHE A 117 -2.55 -4.35 18.43
CA PHE A 117 -1.16 -3.91 18.67
C PHE A 117 -1.05 -2.75 19.69
N GLU A 118 -2.14 -2.45 20.41
CA GLU A 118 -2.16 -1.43 21.48
C GLU A 118 -1.75 -0.03 20.98
N VAL A 119 -2.10 0.30 19.74
CA VAL A 119 -1.88 1.62 19.14
C VAL A 119 -3.18 2.42 19.21
N GLU A 120 -3.17 3.49 19.98
CA GLU A 120 -4.32 4.41 20.06
C GLU A 120 -4.48 5.16 18.72
N GLU A 121 -5.66 5.09 18.10
CA GLU A 121 -5.94 5.68 16.79
C GLU A 121 -5.60 7.17 16.71
N ALA A 122 -5.97 7.94 17.73
CA ALA A 122 -5.69 9.38 17.82
C ALA A 122 -4.17 9.70 17.81
N THR A 123 -3.33 8.71 18.10
CA THR A 123 -1.87 8.87 18.15
C THR A 123 -1.18 8.46 16.86
N THR A 124 -1.85 7.77 15.95
CA THR A 124 -1.24 7.15 14.76
C THR A 124 -0.48 8.15 13.90
N LYS A 125 -1.02 9.37 13.69
CA LYS A 125 -0.33 10.41 12.91
C LYS A 125 1.00 10.81 13.55
N ALA A 126 0.98 11.15 14.83
CA ALA A 126 2.20 11.60 15.54
C ALA A 126 3.21 10.45 15.68
N ARG A 127 2.73 9.22 15.91
CA ARG A 127 3.58 8.02 15.95
C ARG A 127 4.23 7.72 14.60
N PHE A 128 3.48 7.88 13.50
CA PHE A 128 4.03 7.72 12.15
C PHE A 128 5.12 8.75 11.86
N THR A 129 4.86 10.04 12.15
CA THR A 129 5.83 11.12 11.96
C THR A 129 7.12 10.85 12.74
N GLU A 130 7.00 10.50 14.03
CA GLU A 130 8.16 10.16 14.87
C GLU A 130 8.91 8.91 14.36
N SER A 131 8.17 7.90 13.88
CA SER A 131 8.78 6.70 13.29
C SER A 131 9.56 7.01 12.02
N LEU A 132 9.01 7.84 11.14
CA LEU A 132 9.68 8.23 9.89
C LEU A 132 10.93 9.07 10.17
N ASP A 133 10.87 10.01 11.12
CA ASP A 133 12.04 10.79 11.55
C ASP A 133 13.18 9.87 12.04
N ILE A 134 12.83 8.84 12.79
CA ILE A 134 13.81 7.85 13.28
C ILE A 134 14.42 7.05 12.13
N VAL A 135 13.59 6.58 11.17
CA VAL A 135 14.07 5.81 10.00
C VAL A 135 15.03 6.64 9.16
N LEU A 136 14.64 7.85 8.79
CA LEU A 136 15.48 8.76 8.00
C LEU A 136 16.76 9.13 8.75
N GLY A 137 16.65 9.42 10.05
CA GLY A 137 17.79 9.69 10.92
C GLY A 137 18.76 8.50 11.06
N ALA A 138 18.22 7.28 11.15
CA ALA A 138 19.02 6.05 11.23
C ALA A 138 19.84 5.79 9.94
N TRP A 139 19.32 6.21 8.80
CA TRP A 139 20.00 6.07 7.50
C TRP A 139 20.93 7.24 7.15
N ALA A 140 20.88 8.35 7.89
CA ALA A 140 21.74 9.52 7.66
C ALA A 140 23.23 9.28 7.97
N GLY A 141 23.57 8.18 8.65
CA GLY A 141 24.95 7.70 8.73
C GLY A 141 25.62 7.81 10.09
N ASP A 142 25.25 8.75 10.93
CA ASP A 142 25.81 8.90 12.28
C ASP A 142 24.98 8.15 13.33
N PRO A 143 25.62 7.66 14.44
CA PRO A 143 24.86 7.12 15.55
C PRO A 143 23.86 8.16 16.09
N LYS A 144 22.62 7.74 16.30
CA LYS A 144 21.54 8.61 16.79
C LYS A 144 20.97 8.08 18.09
N SER A 145 20.75 8.98 19.05
CA SER A 145 19.84 8.76 20.16
C SER A 145 18.51 9.44 19.85
N TYR A 146 17.46 8.96 20.48
CA TYR A 146 16.14 9.54 20.32
C TYR A 146 15.44 9.61 21.68
N ASP A 147 14.82 10.75 21.97
CA ASP A 147 14.03 10.99 23.18
C ASP A 147 12.69 11.61 22.78
N GLY A 148 11.81 10.80 22.19
CA GLY A 148 10.51 11.20 21.71
C GLY A 148 9.38 10.80 22.65
N LYS A 149 8.17 11.03 22.18
CA LYS A 149 6.95 10.66 22.91
C LYS A 149 6.67 9.16 22.86
N TYR A 150 6.91 8.52 21.73
CA TYR A 150 6.58 7.11 21.48
C TYR A 150 7.81 6.20 21.49
N PHE A 151 8.98 6.75 21.17
CA PHE A 151 10.22 5.98 21.13
C PHE A 151 11.32 6.70 21.88
N ARG A 152 12.08 5.91 22.66
CA ARG A 152 13.25 6.42 23.39
C ARG A 152 14.33 5.36 23.38
N PHE A 153 15.54 5.76 22.94
CA PHE A 153 16.68 4.86 22.92
C PHE A 153 18.01 5.64 23.00
N PRO A 154 19.09 5.03 23.55
CA PRO A 154 20.42 5.63 23.58
C PRO A 154 20.99 5.75 22.17
N SER A 155 22.18 6.34 22.05
CA SER A 155 22.88 6.41 20.77
C SER A 155 23.13 5.01 20.20
N VAL A 156 22.55 4.73 19.05
CA VAL A 156 22.69 3.49 18.31
C VAL A 156 23.04 3.77 16.85
N GLN A 157 23.68 2.82 16.21
CA GLN A 157 23.92 2.82 14.78
C GLN A 157 23.29 1.58 14.17
N THR A 158 22.41 1.77 13.19
CA THR A 158 21.76 0.66 12.49
C THR A 158 22.68 0.02 11.45
N TRP A 159 22.60 -1.29 11.29
CA TRP A 159 23.29 -2.09 10.28
C TRP A 159 22.36 -3.13 9.65
N PRO A 160 22.51 -3.40 8.30
CA PRO A 160 23.35 -2.66 7.37
C PRO A 160 22.78 -1.24 7.13
N ARG A 161 23.55 -0.39 6.47
CA ARG A 161 23.03 0.84 5.88
C ARG A 161 22.45 0.52 4.51
N PRO A 162 21.40 1.21 4.06
CA PRO A 162 20.89 1.02 2.70
C PRO A 162 21.95 1.42 1.67
N VAL A 163 21.90 0.81 0.50
CA VAL A 163 22.76 1.14 -0.64
C VAL A 163 22.24 2.39 -1.35
N ARG A 164 20.91 2.47 -1.48
CA ARG A 164 20.21 3.57 -2.14
C ARG A 164 19.80 4.65 -1.13
N ARG A 165 19.50 5.84 -1.65
CA ARG A 165 18.94 6.92 -0.84
C ARG A 165 17.51 6.60 -0.37
N PRO A 166 17.02 7.23 0.72
CA PRO A 166 15.66 7.00 1.21
C PRO A 166 14.58 7.20 0.14
N ASP A 167 14.69 8.24 -0.70
CA ASP A 167 13.78 8.56 -1.80
C ASP A 167 13.80 7.53 -2.95
N GLU A 168 14.83 6.71 -3.02
CA GLU A 168 14.95 5.61 -3.98
C GLU A 168 14.39 4.27 -3.44
N ILE A 169 14.08 4.19 -2.15
CA ILE A 169 13.57 2.98 -1.47
C ILE A 169 12.13 3.20 -1.01
N LEU A 170 11.87 4.35 -0.38
CA LEU A 170 10.61 4.66 0.25
C LEU A 170 9.66 5.38 -0.71
N LEU A 171 8.37 5.11 -0.51
CA LEU A 171 7.25 5.91 -0.99
C LEU A 171 6.35 6.20 0.20
N MET A 172 5.65 7.32 0.18
CA MET A 172 4.68 7.66 1.23
C MET A 172 3.26 7.52 0.71
N SER A 173 2.46 6.71 1.39
CA SER A 173 1.05 6.58 1.08
C SER A 173 0.30 7.85 1.44
N VAL A 174 -0.32 8.44 0.43
CA VAL A 174 -1.21 9.58 0.56
C VAL A 174 -2.63 9.12 0.23
N GLY A 175 -3.51 9.39 1.13
CA GLY A 175 -4.92 9.05 1.07
C GLY A 175 -5.57 9.43 2.40
N GLY A 176 -6.84 9.76 2.38
CA GLY A 176 -7.54 10.18 3.59
C GLY A 176 -6.96 11.47 4.19
N THR A 177 -6.18 11.37 5.26
CA THR A 177 -5.73 12.54 6.05
C THR A 177 -4.24 12.88 5.93
N THR A 178 -3.47 12.19 5.10
CA THR A 178 -2.07 12.54 4.83
C THR A 178 -2.03 13.57 3.69
N PRO A 179 -1.56 14.79 3.90
CA PRO A 179 -1.50 15.80 2.85
C PRO A 179 -0.36 15.51 1.86
N LEU A 180 -0.56 15.94 0.61
CA LEU A 180 0.46 15.81 -0.46
C LEU A 180 1.75 16.55 -0.10
N GLU A 181 1.63 17.69 0.54
CA GLU A 181 2.74 18.54 0.98
C GLU A 181 3.73 17.77 1.87
N GLU A 182 3.24 16.83 2.69
CA GLU A 182 4.11 16.04 3.60
C GLU A 182 5.11 15.18 2.82
N THR A 183 4.76 14.69 1.62
CA THR A 183 5.69 13.92 0.76
C THR A 183 6.87 14.79 0.32
N ILE A 184 6.59 16.04 -0.04
CA ILE A 184 7.60 17.01 -0.47
C ILE A 184 8.48 17.42 0.71
N GLU A 185 7.88 17.78 1.85
CA GLU A 185 8.61 18.19 3.05
C GLU A 185 9.55 17.09 3.58
N ARG A 186 9.14 15.84 3.42
CA ARG A 186 9.91 14.66 3.87
C ARG A 186 10.91 14.14 2.83
N GLY A 187 10.85 14.61 1.59
CA GLY A 187 11.67 14.10 0.51
C GLY A 187 11.38 12.63 0.18
N VAL A 188 10.12 12.20 0.28
CA VAL A 188 9.68 10.82 0.02
C VAL A 188 8.64 10.82 -1.09
N PRO A 189 8.87 10.13 -2.23
CA PRO A 189 7.94 10.13 -3.35
C PRO A 189 6.55 9.60 -3.01
N LEU A 190 5.57 10.03 -3.81
CA LEU A 190 4.14 9.77 -3.62
C LEU A 190 3.76 8.32 -3.95
N ALA A 191 2.93 7.72 -3.09
CA ALA A 191 2.06 6.60 -3.44
C ALA A 191 0.60 7.02 -3.23
N LEU A 192 -0.10 7.31 -4.31
CA LEU A 192 -1.49 7.73 -4.27
C LEU A 192 -2.40 6.51 -4.32
N SER A 193 -3.10 6.25 -3.22
CA SER A 193 -4.12 5.22 -3.14
C SER A 193 -5.47 5.89 -2.91
N SER A 194 -6.26 5.97 -3.95
CA SER A 194 -7.59 6.56 -3.90
C SER A 194 -8.62 5.65 -4.58
N PRO A 195 -8.77 4.40 -4.08
CA PRO A 195 -9.62 3.41 -4.73
C PRO A 195 -11.11 3.80 -4.75
N PHE A 196 -11.50 4.80 -3.97
CA PHE A 196 -12.88 5.27 -3.85
C PHE A 196 -13.12 6.63 -4.53
N ALA A 197 -12.07 7.28 -5.03
CA ALA A 197 -12.20 8.54 -5.73
C ALA A 197 -12.36 8.31 -7.24
N PRO A 198 -13.12 9.15 -7.93
CA PRO A 198 -13.14 9.16 -9.38
C PRO A 198 -11.75 9.29 -9.98
N VAL A 199 -11.52 8.69 -11.15
CA VAL A 199 -10.23 8.74 -11.86
C VAL A 199 -9.80 10.20 -12.09
N GLU A 200 -10.74 11.08 -12.43
CA GLU A 200 -10.49 12.51 -12.63
C GLU A 200 -10.02 13.21 -11.33
N ALA A 201 -10.58 12.84 -10.18
CA ALA A 201 -10.14 13.38 -8.89
C ALA A 201 -8.73 12.89 -8.54
N THR A 202 -8.41 11.65 -8.88
CA THR A 202 -7.07 11.08 -8.75
C THR A 202 -6.08 11.81 -9.66
N ALA A 203 -6.44 12.08 -10.92
CA ALA A 203 -5.65 12.87 -11.85
C ALA A 203 -5.41 14.31 -11.34
N GLN A 204 -6.43 14.95 -10.79
CA GLN A 204 -6.30 16.29 -10.19
C GLN A 204 -5.33 16.28 -8.98
N ALA A 205 -5.45 15.28 -8.11
CA ALA A 205 -4.52 15.13 -6.98
C ALA A 205 -3.08 14.90 -7.44
N PHE A 206 -2.89 14.10 -8.47
CA PHE A 206 -1.57 13.87 -9.07
C PHE A 206 -1.02 15.13 -9.75
N SER A 207 -1.83 15.87 -10.49
CA SER A 207 -1.46 17.16 -11.09
C SER A 207 -1.00 18.17 -10.02
N ARG A 208 -1.73 18.26 -8.89
CA ARG A 208 -1.32 19.07 -7.75
C ARG A 208 0.03 18.63 -7.17
N TYR A 209 0.28 17.33 -7.07
CA TYR A 209 1.57 16.82 -6.63
C TYR A 209 2.71 17.25 -7.56
N VAL A 210 2.49 17.19 -8.87
CA VAL A 210 3.45 17.69 -9.88
C VAL A 210 3.75 19.17 -9.71
N ASP A 211 2.73 20.00 -9.44
CA ASP A 211 2.90 21.42 -9.21
C ASP A 211 3.70 21.71 -7.93
N LEU A 212 3.44 20.97 -6.85
CA LEU A 212 4.21 21.05 -5.61
C LEU A 212 5.68 20.65 -5.82
N LEU A 213 5.94 19.57 -6.57
CA LEU A 213 7.29 19.16 -6.92
C LEU A 213 8.04 20.23 -7.69
N LYS A 214 7.40 20.81 -8.71
CA LYS A 214 8.00 21.92 -9.51
C LYS A 214 8.31 23.16 -8.69
N ALA A 215 7.60 23.37 -7.59
CA ALA A 215 7.83 24.48 -6.65
C ALA A 215 8.86 24.17 -5.56
N SER A 216 9.38 22.95 -5.51
CA SER A 216 10.37 22.48 -4.54
C SER A 216 11.78 22.41 -5.13
N ASP A 217 12.76 22.09 -4.28
CA ASP A 217 14.16 21.86 -4.69
C ASP A 217 14.45 20.40 -5.07
N HIS A 218 13.41 19.54 -5.12
CA HIS A 218 13.59 18.12 -5.47
C HIS A 218 13.77 17.92 -6.98
N ASP A 219 14.42 16.81 -7.34
CA ASP A 219 14.49 16.36 -8.72
C ASP A 219 13.11 15.85 -9.16
N VAL A 220 12.42 16.66 -9.95
CA VAL A 220 11.04 16.40 -10.40
C VAL A 220 10.95 15.07 -11.15
N ASP A 221 11.86 14.82 -12.08
CA ASP A 221 11.84 13.61 -12.92
C ASP A 221 12.11 12.36 -12.09
N ALA A 222 13.05 12.40 -11.16
CA ALA A 222 13.34 11.30 -10.24
C ALA A 222 12.14 10.97 -9.34
N PHE A 223 11.44 11.97 -8.81
CA PHE A 223 10.26 11.78 -7.97
C PHE A 223 9.06 11.25 -8.76
N LEU A 224 8.84 11.74 -9.99
CA LEU A 224 7.77 11.25 -10.86
C LEU A 224 8.02 9.83 -11.36
N ASP A 225 9.27 9.46 -11.64
CA ASP A 225 9.63 8.09 -12.02
C ASP A 225 9.31 7.07 -10.91
N ARG A 226 9.26 7.53 -9.67
CA ARG A 226 8.99 6.74 -8.47
C ARG A 226 7.51 6.77 -8.04
N ALA A 227 6.78 7.82 -8.36
CA ALA A 227 5.40 7.99 -7.94
C ALA A 227 4.51 6.85 -8.47
N ILE A 228 3.61 6.36 -7.63
CA ILE A 228 2.65 5.33 -8.01
C ILE A 228 1.21 5.77 -7.75
N ILE A 229 0.31 5.26 -8.59
CA ILE A 229 -1.15 5.38 -8.42
C ILE A 229 -1.72 3.97 -8.40
N LEU A 230 -2.53 3.66 -7.39
CA LEU A 230 -3.24 2.39 -7.27
C LEU A 230 -4.68 2.53 -7.75
N LEU A 231 -5.08 1.69 -8.71
CA LEU A 231 -6.41 1.65 -9.29
C LEU A 231 -6.94 0.22 -9.33
N TYR A 232 -8.25 0.05 -9.13
CA TYR A 232 -8.92 -1.23 -9.38
C TYR A 232 -9.11 -1.44 -10.87
N THR A 233 -8.58 -2.54 -11.39
CA THR A 233 -8.57 -2.82 -12.82
C THR A 233 -9.00 -4.26 -13.10
N LEU A 234 -9.89 -4.45 -14.08
CA LEU A 234 -10.19 -5.74 -14.67
C LEU A 234 -10.48 -5.55 -16.16
N LEU A 235 -9.74 -6.29 -16.99
CA LEU A 235 -9.93 -6.27 -18.43
C LEU A 235 -10.59 -7.57 -18.89
N ALA A 236 -11.59 -7.43 -19.79
CA ALA A 236 -12.24 -8.54 -20.45
C ALA A 236 -12.48 -8.20 -21.93
N PRO A 237 -12.93 -9.15 -22.77
CA PRO A 237 -13.24 -8.89 -24.16
C PRO A 237 -14.27 -7.77 -24.41
N SER A 238 -15.16 -7.52 -23.42
CA SER A 238 -16.11 -6.41 -23.43
C SER A 238 -16.26 -5.78 -22.05
N SER A 239 -16.63 -4.51 -22.00
CA SER A 239 -16.91 -3.77 -20.77
C SER A 239 -18.00 -4.42 -19.91
N ASP A 240 -19.05 -4.95 -20.53
CA ASP A 240 -20.13 -5.63 -19.82
C ASP A 240 -19.66 -6.94 -19.18
N GLU A 241 -18.81 -7.69 -19.85
CA GLU A 241 -18.19 -8.91 -19.31
C GLU A 241 -17.25 -8.58 -18.14
N ALA A 242 -16.41 -7.56 -18.28
CA ALA A 242 -15.53 -7.09 -17.22
C ALA A 242 -16.32 -6.73 -15.95
N ARG A 243 -17.37 -5.93 -16.10
CA ARG A 243 -18.25 -5.51 -15.00
C ARG A 243 -18.98 -6.69 -14.36
N THR A 244 -19.44 -7.63 -15.17
CA THR A 244 -20.15 -8.83 -14.68
C THR A 244 -19.22 -9.72 -13.84
N ILE A 245 -18.01 -9.98 -14.32
CA ILE A 245 -17.01 -10.81 -13.62
C ILE A 245 -16.57 -10.14 -12.31
N ALA A 246 -16.35 -8.83 -12.35
CA ALA A 246 -15.81 -8.08 -11.20
C ALA A 246 -16.82 -7.90 -10.07
N LYS A 247 -18.13 -7.92 -10.32
CA LYS A 247 -19.17 -7.51 -9.38
C LYS A 247 -19.06 -8.24 -8.03
N GLY A 248 -19.17 -9.54 -8.03
CA GLY A 248 -19.14 -10.33 -6.79
C GLY A 248 -17.84 -10.18 -5.97
N PRO A 249 -16.66 -10.35 -6.58
CA PRO A 249 -15.38 -10.07 -5.92
C PRO A 249 -15.26 -8.65 -5.38
N TYR A 250 -15.70 -7.64 -6.12
CA TYR A 250 -15.69 -6.25 -5.67
C TYR A 250 -16.61 -6.00 -4.48
N GLU A 251 -17.84 -6.52 -4.52
CA GLU A 251 -18.80 -6.41 -3.42
C GLU A 251 -18.24 -7.04 -2.13
N TRP A 252 -17.67 -8.24 -2.23
CA TRP A 252 -17.02 -8.89 -1.11
C TRP A 252 -15.87 -8.05 -0.55
N HIS A 253 -15.00 -7.54 -1.44
CA HIS A 253 -13.86 -6.71 -1.08
C HIS A 253 -14.31 -5.43 -0.33
N MET A 254 -15.29 -4.70 -0.89
CA MET A 254 -15.78 -3.46 -0.31
C MET A 254 -16.44 -3.67 1.05
N ALA A 255 -17.18 -4.75 1.19
CA ALA A 255 -17.82 -5.10 2.44
C ALA A 255 -16.80 -5.42 3.55
N ARG A 256 -15.74 -6.16 3.23
CA ARG A 256 -14.63 -6.40 4.17
C ARG A 256 -13.89 -5.12 4.53
N LEU A 257 -13.61 -4.29 3.55
CA LEU A 257 -12.92 -3.01 3.76
C LEU A 257 -13.74 -2.07 4.65
N ALA A 258 -15.06 -1.99 4.45
CA ALA A 258 -15.96 -1.21 5.29
C ALA A 258 -15.93 -1.70 6.75
N ALA A 259 -15.99 -3.01 6.97
CA ALA A 259 -15.92 -3.61 8.31
C ALA A 259 -14.58 -3.31 9.03
N LEU A 260 -13.48 -3.19 8.28
CA LEU A 260 -12.15 -2.88 8.83
C LEU A 260 -11.93 -1.38 9.08
N SER A 261 -12.71 -0.53 8.43
CA SER A 261 -12.56 0.92 8.51
C SER A 261 -13.36 1.56 9.63
N VAL A 262 -14.46 0.93 10.06
CA VAL A 262 -15.37 1.48 11.07
C VAL A 262 -15.33 0.62 12.34
N PRO A 263 -14.86 1.15 13.47
CA PRO A 263 -14.87 0.41 14.72
C PRO A 263 -16.30 0.10 15.16
N PRO A 264 -16.56 -1.08 15.71
CA PRO A 264 -17.86 -1.41 16.28
C PRO A 264 -18.20 -0.47 17.45
N GLY A 265 -19.49 -0.18 17.61
CA GLY A 265 -19.98 0.72 18.67
C GLY A 265 -19.63 0.25 20.09
N PRO A 266 -19.86 1.10 21.10
CA PRO A 266 -19.61 0.78 22.50
C PRO A 266 -20.35 -0.50 22.93
N GLY A 267 -19.64 -1.42 23.57
CA GLY A 267 -20.21 -2.70 24.05
C GLY A 267 -19.85 -3.92 23.20
N HIS A 268 -19.13 -3.77 22.13
CA HIS A 268 -18.56 -4.92 21.41
C HIS A 268 -17.45 -5.56 22.25
N ALA A 269 -17.65 -6.82 22.61
CA ALA A 269 -16.63 -7.53 23.39
C ALA A 269 -15.41 -7.86 22.54
N TRP A 270 -14.23 -7.74 23.11
CA TRP A 270 -12.94 -8.14 22.52
C TRP A 270 -12.90 -9.58 22.01
N SER A 271 -13.80 -10.44 22.48
CA SER A 271 -13.94 -11.85 22.06
C SER A 271 -14.42 -12.02 20.61
N SER A 272 -14.79 -10.95 19.92
CA SER A 272 -15.44 -11.01 18.60
C SER A 272 -14.69 -10.36 17.46
N LEU A 273 -13.36 -10.16 17.55
CA LEU A 273 -12.55 -9.80 16.38
C LEU A 273 -12.67 -10.84 15.25
N ALA A 274 -13.15 -12.06 15.57
CA ALA A 274 -13.38 -13.15 14.62
C ALA A 274 -14.79 -13.19 14.00
N SER A 275 -15.74 -12.40 14.49
CA SER A 275 -17.14 -12.46 14.02
C SER A 275 -17.62 -11.11 13.50
N TYR A 276 -17.20 -10.78 12.27
CA TYR A 276 -17.91 -9.78 11.50
C TYR A 276 -19.20 -10.42 10.99
N GLY A 277 -20.32 -9.71 11.17
CA GLY A 277 -21.56 -10.07 10.52
C GLY A 277 -21.38 -10.20 8.99
N PRO A 278 -22.41 -10.70 8.31
CA PRO A 278 -22.37 -10.71 6.84
C PRO A 278 -22.06 -9.29 6.35
N PRO A 279 -21.23 -9.17 5.30
CA PRO A 279 -20.90 -7.87 4.76
C PRO A 279 -22.19 -7.12 4.36
N PRO A 280 -22.24 -5.79 4.51
CA PRO A 280 -23.36 -5.02 3.99
C PRO A 280 -23.44 -5.25 2.48
N GLU A 281 -24.65 -5.41 1.97
CA GLU A 281 -24.89 -5.44 0.53
C GLU A 281 -24.58 -4.07 -0.05
N ILE A 282 -23.84 -4.05 -1.18
CA ILE A 282 -23.62 -2.82 -1.94
C ILE A 282 -24.77 -2.68 -2.92
N PRO A 283 -25.54 -1.56 -2.89
CA PRO A 283 -26.60 -1.35 -3.83
C PRO A 283 -26.09 -1.40 -5.30
N ASP A 284 -26.87 -2.00 -6.19
CA ASP A 284 -26.52 -2.09 -7.63
C ASP A 284 -26.23 -0.72 -8.25
N ALA A 285 -26.94 0.32 -7.82
CA ALA A 285 -26.72 1.69 -8.28
C ALA A 285 -25.33 2.21 -7.92
N ASP A 286 -24.84 1.90 -6.71
CA ASP A 286 -23.51 2.33 -6.25
C ASP A 286 -22.40 1.59 -7.03
N TYR A 287 -22.61 0.30 -7.32
CA TYR A 287 -21.68 -0.45 -8.17
C TYR A 287 -21.65 0.10 -9.61
N ALA A 288 -22.80 0.37 -10.21
CA ALA A 288 -22.88 0.95 -11.54
C ALA A 288 -22.17 2.31 -11.60
N GLN A 289 -22.42 3.20 -10.65
CA GLN A 289 -21.73 4.48 -10.55
C GLN A 289 -20.22 4.29 -10.41
N ALA A 290 -19.76 3.38 -9.55
CA ALA A 290 -18.33 3.11 -9.36
C ALA A 290 -17.65 2.64 -10.65
N THR A 291 -18.30 1.79 -11.45
CA THR A 291 -17.76 1.33 -12.75
C THR A 291 -17.66 2.43 -13.81
N GLU A 292 -18.42 3.50 -13.67
CA GLU A 292 -18.33 4.65 -14.56
C GLU A 292 -17.22 5.63 -14.14
N THR A 293 -16.94 5.76 -12.86
CA THR A 293 -16.12 6.86 -12.32
C THR A 293 -14.75 6.44 -11.77
N ASN A 294 -14.66 5.35 -11.04
CA ASN A 294 -13.44 4.99 -10.29
C ASN A 294 -12.89 3.59 -10.53
N LEU A 295 -13.63 2.72 -11.23
CA LEU A 295 -13.18 1.37 -11.54
C LEU A 295 -12.81 1.25 -13.02
N LEU A 296 -11.63 0.68 -13.29
CA LEU A 296 -11.18 0.40 -14.65
C LEU A 296 -11.62 -1.02 -15.08
N PHE A 297 -12.93 -1.31 -14.96
CA PHE A 297 -13.53 -2.57 -15.39
C PHE A 297 -14.07 -2.39 -16.80
N ASP A 298 -13.24 -2.75 -17.80
CA ASP A 298 -13.49 -2.36 -19.18
C ASP A 298 -12.90 -3.34 -20.20
N ASP A 299 -13.17 -3.11 -21.47
CA ASP A 299 -12.37 -3.67 -22.55
C ASP A 299 -11.05 -2.91 -22.74
N PRO A 300 -10.09 -3.43 -23.53
CA PRO A 300 -8.80 -2.78 -23.69
C PRO A 300 -8.85 -1.34 -24.22
N ASN A 301 -9.85 -0.99 -25.04
CA ASN A 301 -9.98 0.37 -25.59
C ASN A 301 -10.51 1.34 -24.54
N GLY A 302 -11.56 0.94 -23.80
CA GLY A 302 -12.12 1.73 -22.70
C GLY A 302 -11.11 1.95 -21.58
N PHE A 303 -10.32 0.93 -21.26
CA PHE A 303 -9.22 1.05 -20.32
C PHE A 303 -8.18 2.09 -20.76
N SER A 304 -7.73 2.02 -22.03
CA SER A 304 -6.75 2.98 -22.55
C SER A 304 -7.26 4.42 -22.49
N GLN A 305 -8.52 4.65 -22.82
CA GLN A 305 -9.13 5.99 -22.75
C GLN A 305 -9.18 6.54 -21.32
N LYS A 306 -9.46 5.69 -20.33
CA LYS A 306 -9.49 6.09 -18.91
C LYS A 306 -8.10 6.35 -18.36
N ILE A 307 -7.07 5.60 -18.79
CA ILE A 307 -5.69 5.80 -18.37
C ILE A 307 -5.10 7.08 -18.97
N ASP A 308 -5.51 7.49 -20.15
CA ASP A 308 -5.02 8.72 -20.79
C ASP A 308 -5.40 10.00 -20.02
N VAL A 309 -6.30 9.92 -19.04
CA VAL A 309 -6.68 11.03 -18.15
C VAL A 309 -5.68 11.21 -17.00
N LEU A 310 -4.94 10.17 -16.63
CA LEU A 310 -3.95 10.18 -15.54
C LEU A 310 -2.59 10.68 -16.01
#